data_f7b19516622d44eda954a6d92932bec2
#
_entry.id   f7b19516622d44eda954a6d92932bec2
#
_cell.length_a   1.000
_cell.length_b   1.000
_cell.length_c   1.000
_cell.angle_alpha   90.00
_cell.angle_beta   90.00
_cell.angle_gamma   90.00
#
_symmetry.space_group_name_H-M   'P 1'
#
loop_
_entity.id
_entity.type
_entity.pdbx_description
1 polymer ?
#
loop_
_entity_poly.entity_id
_entity_poly.type
_entity_poly.pdbx_seq_one_letter_code
_entity_poly.pdbx_strand_id
1 'polypeptide(L)'
;YVLAAVLTNLVVIVFLSVTQGLLFEVILPGKDPGRFATFINTFSGILTIGFVTAGSAAISLFTHWLRYNLRIDELESTTLQSELTFLKNQINPHFLFNMLNNANVLIKRNPEEASKVLFKLEDLLRYQINDSSRERVSLASDIRFLNDYLNLEKIRRDNFQFTLRQEGEVDSIWIQPLLFIPFVENAVKHSFDSE
;
A
#
# COMPACT_ATOMS: atom_id res chain seq x y z
N TYR A 1 30.61 4.53 -2.11
CA TYR A 1 30.74 4.99 -0.71
C TYR A 1 31.92 4.30 0.00
N VAL A 2 32.03 2.98 -0.03
CA VAL A 2 33.12 2.23 0.61
C VAL A 2 34.51 2.68 0.06
N LEU A 3 34.63 2.84 -1.24
CA LEU A 3 35.86 3.31 -1.87
C LEU A 3 36.22 4.73 -1.45
N ALA A 4 35.26 5.63 -1.35
CA ALA A 4 35.47 6.99 -0.86
C ALA A 4 35.90 7.01 0.61
N ALA A 5 35.30 6.17 1.45
CA ALA A 5 35.70 6.04 2.85
C ALA A 5 37.13 5.46 3.01
N VAL A 6 37.50 4.51 2.18
CA VAL A 6 38.87 3.97 2.15
C VAL A 6 39.88 5.04 1.71
N LEU A 7 39.60 5.78 0.67
CA LEU A 7 40.45 6.86 0.17
C LEU A 7 40.63 7.98 1.20
N THR A 8 39.56 8.44 1.85
CA THR A 8 39.63 9.46 2.91
C THR A 8 40.45 8.98 4.10
N ASN A 9 40.29 7.71 4.52
CA ASN A 9 41.10 7.12 5.58
C ASN A 9 42.59 7.11 5.21
N LEU A 10 42.91 6.73 3.99
CA LEU A 10 44.30 6.67 3.52
C LEU A 10 44.96 8.06 3.51
N VAL A 11 44.23 9.10 3.05
CA VAL A 11 44.70 10.49 3.08
C VAL A 11 44.94 10.96 4.52
N VAL A 12 44.02 10.67 5.44
CA VAL A 12 44.16 11.05 6.87
C VAL A 12 45.39 10.36 7.49
N ILE A 13 45.60 9.09 7.21
CA ILE A 13 46.76 8.34 7.73
C ILE A 13 48.08 8.97 7.26
N VAL A 14 48.17 9.23 5.93
CA VAL A 14 49.37 9.84 5.33
C VAL A 14 49.61 11.24 5.94
N PHE A 15 48.56 12.05 6.03
CA PHE A 15 48.67 13.40 6.65
C PHE A 15 49.14 13.36 8.07
N LEU A 16 48.57 12.48 8.91
CA LEU A 16 49.00 12.35 10.33
C LEU A 16 50.43 11.83 10.44
N SER A 17 50.83 10.89 9.63
CA SER A 17 52.19 10.33 9.60
C SER A 17 53.23 11.40 9.26
N VAL A 18 52.95 12.21 8.19
CA VAL A 18 53.80 13.31 7.78
C VAL A 18 53.90 14.41 8.85
N THR A 19 52.77 14.84 9.41
CA THR A 19 52.74 15.87 10.45
C THR A 19 53.46 15.42 11.73
N GLN A 20 53.32 14.17 12.15
CA GLN A 20 54.06 13.64 13.31
C GLN A 20 55.57 13.58 13.03
N GLY A 21 55.99 13.19 11.83
CA GLY A 21 57.39 13.17 11.47
C GLY A 21 58.03 14.59 11.50
N LEU A 22 57.35 15.60 10.93
CA LEU A 22 57.78 16.99 10.93
C LEU A 22 57.83 17.58 12.37
N LEU A 23 56.84 17.30 13.18
CA LEU A 23 56.79 17.77 14.58
C LEU A 23 57.95 17.17 15.39
N PHE A 24 58.26 15.90 15.22
CA PHE A 24 59.37 15.24 15.89
C PHE A 24 60.70 15.86 15.52
N GLU A 25 60.93 16.14 14.22
CA GLU A 25 62.14 16.74 13.74
C GLU A 25 62.33 18.19 14.24
N VAL A 26 61.25 18.97 14.42
CA VAL A 26 61.24 20.33 14.97
C VAL A 26 61.50 20.35 16.47
N ILE A 27 60.95 19.39 17.25
CA ILE A 27 61.00 19.38 18.69
C ILE A 27 62.33 18.75 19.20
N LEU A 28 62.86 17.74 18.51
CA LEU A 28 64.04 16.96 18.90
C LEU A 28 65.00 16.77 17.75
N PRO A 29 65.61 17.86 17.20
CA PRO A 29 66.49 17.79 16.05
C PRO A 29 67.72 16.88 16.35
N GLY A 30 67.95 15.91 15.45
CA GLY A 30 69.12 15.02 15.50
C GLY A 30 69.08 13.87 16.52
N LYS A 31 67.92 13.57 17.11
CA LYS A 31 67.72 12.40 17.96
C LYS A 31 66.96 11.33 17.23
N ASP A 32 67.50 10.09 17.28
CA ASP A 32 66.72 8.94 16.80
C ASP A 32 65.45 8.74 17.64
N PRO A 33 64.29 8.58 17.00
CA PRO A 33 63.05 8.23 17.70
C PRO A 33 63.29 6.87 18.36
N GLY A 34 63.47 6.83 19.67
CA GLY A 34 63.65 5.60 20.40
C GLY A 34 62.45 4.64 20.18
N ARG A 35 62.65 3.34 20.43
CA ARG A 35 61.58 2.29 20.27
C ARG A 35 60.28 2.68 20.93
N PHE A 36 60.27 3.49 21.97
CA PHE A 36 59.04 3.97 22.63
C PHE A 36 58.24 4.98 21.80
N ALA A 37 58.93 5.90 21.10
CA ALA A 37 58.24 6.87 20.23
C ALA A 37 57.63 6.21 19.02
N THR A 38 58.31 5.21 18.41
CA THR A 38 57.75 4.41 17.34
C THR A 38 56.53 3.57 17.77
N PHE A 39 56.56 3.02 18.99
CA PHE A 39 55.38 2.33 19.55
C PHE A 39 54.18 3.25 19.75
N ILE A 40 54.39 4.46 20.35
CA ILE A 40 53.29 5.43 20.53
C ILE A 40 52.72 5.88 19.17
N ASN A 41 53.56 6.14 18.18
CA ASN A 41 53.12 6.56 16.86
C ASN A 41 52.27 5.48 16.12
N THR A 42 52.72 4.25 16.18
CA THR A 42 51.97 3.11 15.58
C THR A 42 50.64 2.88 16.32
N PHE A 43 50.65 2.95 17.66
CA PHE A 43 49.44 2.77 18.45
C PHE A 43 48.44 3.88 18.23
N SER A 44 48.87 5.15 18.22
CA SER A 44 47.98 6.30 17.91
C SER A 44 47.44 6.24 16.48
N GLY A 45 48.23 5.77 15.52
CA GLY A 45 47.78 5.54 14.14
C GLY A 45 46.67 4.51 14.05
N ILE A 46 46.82 3.38 14.73
CA ILE A 46 45.79 2.33 14.79
C ILE A 46 44.50 2.84 15.41
N LEU A 47 44.59 3.58 16.54
CA LEU A 47 43.42 4.18 17.18
C LEU A 47 42.69 5.15 16.25
N THR A 48 43.43 6.03 15.59
CA THR A 48 42.86 7.03 14.67
C THR A 48 42.12 6.35 13.51
N ILE A 49 42.74 5.31 12.92
CA ILE A 49 42.10 4.50 11.87
C ILE A 49 40.80 3.86 12.40
N GLY A 50 40.86 3.30 13.62
CA GLY A 50 39.70 2.70 14.27
C GLY A 50 38.57 3.70 14.47
N PHE A 51 38.85 4.92 14.95
CA PHE A 51 37.82 5.96 15.12
C PHE A 51 37.21 6.43 13.81
N VAL A 52 38.02 6.67 12.77
CA VAL A 52 37.53 7.13 11.48
C VAL A 52 36.69 6.06 10.77
N THR A 53 37.12 4.80 10.84
CA THR A 53 36.36 3.68 10.25
C THR A 53 35.05 3.45 11.02
N ALA A 54 35.08 3.48 12.34
CA ALA A 54 33.88 3.33 13.16
C ALA A 54 32.89 4.49 12.91
N GLY A 55 33.38 5.72 12.82
CA GLY A 55 32.56 6.90 12.53
C GLY A 55 31.90 6.82 11.15
N SER A 56 32.66 6.42 10.12
CA SER A 56 32.12 6.26 8.77
C SER A 56 31.09 5.14 8.68
N ALA A 57 31.32 4.03 9.38
CA ALA A 57 30.38 2.93 9.47
C ALA A 57 29.09 3.34 10.20
N ALA A 58 29.21 4.08 11.31
CA ALA A 58 28.06 4.59 12.06
C ALA A 58 27.19 5.52 11.20
N ILE A 59 27.79 6.46 10.46
CA ILE A 59 27.07 7.35 9.54
C ILE A 59 26.38 6.53 8.44
N SER A 60 27.05 5.54 7.88
CA SER A 60 26.48 4.67 6.85
C SER A 60 25.29 3.88 7.37
N LEU A 61 25.40 3.27 8.54
CA LEU A 61 24.31 2.55 9.20
C LEU A 61 23.14 3.47 9.52
N PHE A 62 23.41 4.67 10.04
CA PHE A 62 22.39 5.66 10.35
C PHE A 62 21.63 6.11 9.10
N THR A 63 22.33 6.40 8.01
CA THR A 63 21.69 6.79 6.75
C THR A 63 20.89 5.64 6.12
N HIS A 64 21.34 4.39 6.26
CA HIS A 64 20.58 3.22 5.83
C HIS A 64 19.33 3.04 6.68
N TRP A 65 19.45 3.15 8.00
CA TRP A 65 18.32 3.06 8.92
C TRP A 65 17.25 4.13 8.64
N LEU A 66 17.68 5.38 8.40
CA LEU A 66 16.77 6.48 8.05
C LEU A 66 16.01 6.20 6.75
N ARG A 67 16.71 5.76 5.71
CA ARG A 67 16.07 5.40 4.42
C ARG A 67 15.11 4.23 4.56
N TYR A 68 15.46 3.27 5.39
CA TYR A 68 14.61 2.11 5.64
C TYR A 68 13.30 2.51 6.32
N ASN A 69 13.37 3.36 7.35
CA ASN A 69 12.17 3.87 8.03
C ASN A 69 11.28 4.69 7.09
N LEU A 70 11.87 5.62 6.32
CA LEU A 70 11.10 6.39 5.31
C LEU A 70 10.41 5.48 4.29
N ARG A 71 11.04 4.37 3.92
CA ARG A 71 10.45 3.41 2.99
C ARG A 71 9.31 2.61 3.61
N ILE A 72 9.40 2.29 4.90
CA ILE A 72 8.30 1.66 5.65
C ILE A 72 7.10 2.59 5.69
N ASP A 73 7.29 3.85 6.10
CA ASP A 73 6.22 4.85 6.18
C ASP A 73 5.53 5.06 4.82
N GLU A 74 6.31 5.10 3.73
CA GLU A 74 5.79 5.20 2.36
C GLU A 74 4.94 3.98 1.98
N LEU A 75 5.42 2.77 2.30
CA LEU A 75 4.70 1.52 2.03
C LEU A 75 3.41 1.43 2.84
N GLU A 76 3.43 1.78 4.12
CA GLU A 76 2.23 1.80 4.97
C GLU A 76 1.20 2.80 4.44
N SER A 77 1.64 4.01 4.09
CA SER A 77 0.76 5.03 3.49
C SER A 77 0.13 4.55 2.18
N THR A 78 0.94 3.93 1.30
CA THR A 78 0.47 3.39 0.02
C THR A 78 -0.52 2.25 0.23
N THR A 79 -0.26 1.37 1.19
CA THR A 79 -1.16 0.27 1.54
C THR A 79 -2.50 0.79 2.05
N LEU A 80 -2.49 1.74 2.99
CA LEU A 80 -3.70 2.37 3.50
C LEU A 80 -4.50 3.09 2.40
N GLN A 81 -3.84 3.81 1.49
CA GLN A 81 -4.49 4.42 0.34
C GLN A 81 -5.12 3.38 -0.59
N SER A 82 -4.44 2.28 -0.82
CA SER A 82 -4.95 1.18 -1.64
C SER A 82 -6.18 0.52 -1.01
N GLU A 83 -6.15 0.29 0.30
CA GLU A 83 -7.29 -0.24 1.06
C GLU A 83 -8.47 0.72 1.05
N LEU A 84 -8.25 2.03 1.27
CA LEU A 84 -9.29 3.05 1.18
C LEU A 84 -9.90 3.14 -0.22
N THR A 85 -9.08 3.03 -1.26
CA THR A 85 -9.54 3.03 -2.65
C THR A 85 -10.33 1.77 -2.96
N PHE A 86 -9.89 0.62 -2.48
CA PHE A 86 -10.61 -0.65 -2.60
C PHE A 86 -11.99 -0.56 -1.92
N LEU A 87 -12.05 -0.08 -0.68
CA LEU A 87 -13.31 0.11 0.06
C LEU A 87 -14.26 1.10 -0.65
N LYS A 88 -13.72 2.22 -1.17
CA LYS A 88 -14.53 3.17 -1.96
C LYS A 88 -15.08 2.56 -3.24
N ASN A 89 -14.33 1.71 -3.91
CA ASN A 89 -14.73 1.09 -5.17
C ASN A 89 -15.72 -0.07 -4.96
N GLN A 90 -15.86 -0.60 -3.75
CA GLN A 90 -16.89 -1.60 -3.45
C GLN A 90 -18.32 -1.05 -3.60
N ILE A 91 -18.49 0.26 -3.44
CA ILE A 91 -19.75 0.92 -3.75
C ILE A 91 -19.61 1.54 -5.14
N ASN A 92 -20.34 1.06 -6.13
CA ASN A 92 -20.37 1.68 -7.46
C ASN A 92 -21.12 3.04 -7.38
N PRO A 93 -20.40 4.20 -7.32
CA PRO A 93 -21.06 5.49 -7.08
C PRO A 93 -22.01 5.85 -8.22
N HIS A 94 -21.66 5.48 -9.43
CA HIS A 94 -22.48 5.76 -10.61
C HIS A 94 -23.80 4.98 -10.56
N PHE A 95 -23.77 3.72 -10.14
CA PHE A 95 -24.99 2.95 -9.93
C PHE A 95 -25.87 3.58 -8.86
N LEU A 96 -25.29 3.95 -7.72
CA LEU A 96 -26.00 4.59 -6.61
C LEU A 96 -26.68 5.89 -7.04
N PHE A 97 -25.96 6.80 -7.70
CA PHE A 97 -26.53 8.06 -8.19
C PHE A 97 -27.65 7.83 -9.21
N ASN A 98 -27.52 6.86 -10.09
CA ASN A 98 -28.56 6.52 -11.06
C ASN A 98 -29.81 5.97 -10.39
N MET A 99 -29.68 5.14 -9.35
CA MET A 99 -30.82 4.62 -8.59
C MET A 99 -31.54 5.71 -7.82
N LEU A 100 -30.80 6.63 -7.17
CA LEU A 100 -31.39 7.78 -6.47
C LEU A 100 -32.12 8.72 -7.42
N ASN A 101 -31.56 8.99 -8.60
CA ASN A 101 -32.22 9.79 -9.62
C ASN A 101 -33.51 9.13 -10.13
N ASN A 102 -33.48 7.82 -10.38
CA ASN A 102 -34.66 7.06 -10.79
C ASN A 102 -35.74 7.09 -9.70
N ALA A 103 -35.37 6.83 -8.43
CA ALA A 103 -36.30 6.92 -7.30
C ALA A 103 -36.94 8.32 -7.22
N ASN A 104 -36.16 9.39 -7.39
CA ASN A 104 -36.71 10.77 -7.40
C ASN A 104 -37.72 11.02 -8.50
N VAL A 105 -37.51 10.47 -9.69
CA VAL A 105 -38.49 10.54 -10.79
C VAL A 105 -39.74 9.73 -10.44
N LEU A 106 -39.58 8.53 -9.87
CA LEU A 106 -40.68 7.65 -9.46
C LEU A 106 -41.52 8.23 -8.33
N ILE A 107 -40.96 8.98 -7.40
CA ILE A 107 -41.72 9.63 -6.30
C ILE A 107 -42.94 10.42 -6.84
N LYS A 108 -42.80 11.07 -7.99
CA LYS A 108 -43.86 11.86 -8.61
C LYS A 108 -44.86 11.03 -9.41
N ARG A 109 -44.46 9.86 -9.91
CA ARG A 109 -45.27 9.02 -10.83
C ARG A 109 -45.90 7.83 -10.14
N ASN A 110 -45.10 7.16 -9.29
CA ASN A 110 -45.48 5.94 -8.58
C ASN A 110 -44.73 5.89 -7.22
N PRO A 111 -45.24 6.55 -6.17
CA PRO A 111 -44.58 6.58 -4.86
C PRO A 111 -44.32 5.21 -4.23
N GLU A 112 -45.21 4.23 -4.49
CA GLU A 112 -45.05 2.88 -3.96
C GLU A 112 -43.87 2.18 -4.60
N GLU A 113 -43.68 2.33 -5.90
CA GLU A 113 -42.54 1.79 -6.63
C GLU A 113 -41.24 2.49 -6.23
N ALA A 114 -41.27 3.81 -6.05
CA ALA A 114 -40.14 4.55 -5.52
C ALA A 114 -39.69 4.01 -4.15
N SER A 115 -40.63 3.76 -3.24
CA SER A 115 -40.33 3.15 -1.94
C SER A 115 -39.67 1.78 -2.07
N LYS A 116 -40.18 0.92 -2.97
CA LYS A 116 -39.57 -0.40 -3.25
C LYS A 116 -38.14 -0.30 -3.76
N VAL A 117 -37.87 0.66 -4.65
CA VAL A 117 -36.51 0.93 -5.15
C VAL A 117 -35.59 1.33 -4.01
N LEU A 118 -36.03 2.24 -3.13
CA LEU A 118 -35.22 2.71 -2.01
C LEU A 118 -34.92 1.59 -0.99
N PHE A 119 -35.91 0.73 -0.66
CA PHE A 119 -35.69 -0.42 0.23
C PHE A 119 -34.72 -1.42 -0.37
N LYS A 120 -34.85 -1.75 -1.64
CA LYS A 120 -33.90 -2.65 -2.32
C LYS A 120 -32.49 -2.05 -2.39
N LEU A 121 -32.40 -0.74 -2.60
CA LEU A 121 -31.12 -0.04 -2.58
C LEU A 121 -30.49 -0.07 -1.19
N GLU A 122 -31.27 0.11 -0.12
CA GLU A 122 -30.81 -0.02 1.26
C GLU A 122 -30.26 -1.42 1.54
N ASP A 123 -30.99 -2.48 1.16
CA ASP A 123 -30.56 -3.86 1.36
C ASP A 123 -29.27 -4.16 0.62
N LEU A 124 -29.13 -3.64 -0.59
CA LEU A 124 -27.92 -3.79 -1.42
C LEU A 124 -26.71 -3.09 -0.79
N LEU A 125 -26.88 -1.85 -0.33
CA LEU A 125 -25.84 -1.10 0.37
C LEU A 125 -25.48 -1.77 1.71
N ARG A 126 -26.45 -2.30 2.44
CA ARG A 126 -26.21 -3.02 3.70
C ARG A 126 -25.35 -4.25 3.46
N TYR A 127 -25.64 -5.03 2.42
CA TYR A 127 -24.81 -6.17 2.04
C TYR A 127 -23.40 -5.73 1.65
N GLN A 128 -23.25 -4.70 0.81
CA GLN A 128 -21.94 -4.18 0.40
C GLN A 128 -21.11 -3.66 1.56
N ILE A 129 -21.70 -3.04 2.57
CA ILE A 129 -20.97 -2.46 3.70
C ILE A 129 -20.63 -3.53 4.75
N ASN A 130 -21.59 -4.40 5.10
CA ASN A 130 -21.47 -5.29 6.23
C ASN A 130 -20.92 -6.67 5.85
N ASP A 131 -21.38 -7.22 4.73
CA ASP A 131 -21.05 -8.59 4.35
C ASP A 131 -19.82 -8.68 3.44
N SER A 132 -19.51 -7.64 2.68
CA SER A 132 -18.31 -7.60 1.84
C SER A 132 -16.99 -7.60 2.63
N SER A 133 -17.02 -7.18 3.89
CA SER A 133 -15.85 -7.19 4.79
C SER A 133 -15.61 -8.54 5.46
N ARG A 134 -16.51 -9.51 5.29
CA ARG A 134 -16.35 -10.87 5.83
C ARG A 134 -15.43 -11.69 4.92
N GLU A 135 -14.72 -12.63 5.50
CA GLU A 135 -13.87 -13.56 4.74
C GLU A 135 -14.71 -14.44 3.79
N ARG A 136 -15.90 -14.86 4.23
CA ARG A 136 -16.82 -15.68 3.46
C ARG A 136 -18.28 -15.33 3.77
N VAL A 137 -19.13 -15.51 2.76
CA VAL A 137 -20.58 -15.39 2.84
C VAL A 137 -21.26 -16.62 2.23
N SER A 138 -22.53 -16.89 2.59
CA SER A 138 -23.26 -17.97 1.92
C SER A 138 -23.54 -17.61 0.47
N LEU A 139 -23.45 -18.59 -0.42
CA LEU A 139 -23.79 -18.43 -1.83
C LEU A 139 -25.22 -17.92 -1.99
N ALA A 140 -26.15 -18.37 -1.14
CA ALA A 140 -27.52 -17.87 -1.15
C ALA A 140 -27.64 -16.36 -0.85
N SER A 141 -26.77 -15.82 -0.02
CA SER A 141 -26.73 -14.37 0.26
C SER A 141 -26.21 -13.59 -0.96
N ASP A 142 -25.17 -14.09 -1.62
CA ASP A 142 -24.60 -13.46 -2.82
C ASP A 142 -25.60 -13.52 -3.99
N ILE A 143 -26.33 -14.63 -4.15
CA ILE A 143 -27.40 -14.76 -5.15
C ILE A 143 -28.53 -13.77 -4.87
N ARG A 144 -28.94 -13.56 -3.61
CA ARG A 144 -29.96 -12.55 -3.27
C ARG A 144 -29.50 -11.16 -3.63
N PHE A 145 -28.27 -10.82 -3.31
CA PHE A 145 -27.66 -9.56 -3.69
C PHE A 145 -27.68 -9.35 -5.21
N LEU A 146 -27.26 -10.34 -5.99
CA LEU A 146 -27.29 -10.29 -7.46
C LEU A 146 -28.71 -10.12 -8.01
N ASN A 147 -29.69 -10.80 -7.43
CA ASN A 147 -31.08 -10.68 -7.83
C ASN A 147 -31.61 -9.25 -7.56
N ASP A 148 -31.32 -8.68 -6.42
CA ASP A 148 -31.72 -7.30 -6.09
C ASP A 148 -31.03 -6.27 -6.98
N TYR A 149 -29.74 -6.45 -7.29
CA TYR A 149 -29.01 -5.64 -8.25
C TYR A 149 -29.65 -5.68 -9.64
N LEU A 150 -29.93 -6.87 -10.16
CA LEU A 150 -30.55 -7.05 -11.49
C LEU A 150 -31.98 -6.50 -11.54
N ASN A 151 -32.76 -6.61 -10.47
CA ASN A 151 -34.08 -6.02 -10.38
C ASN A 151 -34.03 -4.47 -10.39
N LEU A 152 -33.06 -3.87 -9.70
CA LEU A 152 -32.85 -2.42 -9.77
C LEU A 152 -32.43 -1.97 -11.17
N GLU A 153 -31.54 -2.70 -11.83
CA GLU A 153 -31.17 -2.43 -13.22
C GLU A 153 -32.37 -2.55 -14.18
N LYS A 154 -33.27 -3.51 -13.93
CA LYS A 154 -34.51 -3.67 -14.69
C LYS A 154 -35.48 -2.50 -14.54
N ILE A 155 -35.61 -1.95 -13.33
CA ILE A 155 -36.44 -0.74 -13.07
C ILE A 155 -35.83 0.50 -13.77
N ARG A 156 -34.52 0.55 -13.86
CA ARG A 156 -33.82 1.67 -14.51
C ARG A 156 -33.88 1.65 -16.04
N ARG A 157 -33.98 0.46 -16.63
CA ARG A 157 -33.87 0.26 -18.08
C ARG A 157 -35.11 -0.43 -18.63
N ASP A 158 -35.87 0.28 -19.44
CA ASP A 158 -37.18 -0.19 -19.95
C ASP A 158 -37.09 -1.52 -20.69
N ASN A 159 -35.99 -1.81 -21.41
CA ASN A 159 -35.83 -3.01 -22.24
C ASN A 159 -34.92 -4.08 -21.62
N PHE A 160 -34.53 -3.95 -20.35
CA PHE A 160 -33.66 -4.91 -19.71
C PHE A 160 -34.46 -6.10 -19.16
N GLN A 161 -34.13 -7.31 -19.63
CA GLN A 161 -34.67 -8.55 -19.11
C GLN A 161 -33.53 -9.48 -18.68
N PHE A 162 -33.76 -10.19 -17.61
CA PHE A 162 -32.81 -11.17 -17.09
C PHE A 162 -33.55 -12.41 -16.58
N THR A 163 -32.85 -13.53 -16.54
CA THR A 163 -33.31 -14.77 -15.91
C THR A 163 -32.21 -15.29 -15.00
N LEU A 164 -32.49 -15.37 -13.70
CA LEU A 164 -31.60 -15.99 -12.72
C LEU A 164 -32.17 -17.37 -12.36
N ARG A 165 -31.43 -18.43 -12.68
CA ARG A 165 -31.80 -19.80 -12.32
C ARG A 165 -30.82 -20.34 -11.29
N GLN A 166 -31.35 -21.04 -10.31
CA GLN A 166 -30.60 -21.69 -9.27
C GLN A 166 -30.88 -23.18 -9.32
N GLU A 167 -29.85 -24.01 -9.36
CA GLU A 167 -29.97 -25.47 -9.40
C GLU A 167 -29.04 -26.05 -8.31
N GLY A 168 -29.58 -26.96 -7.49
CA GLY A 168 -28.86 -27.61 -6.39
C GLY A 168 -28.94 -26.88 -5.05
N GLU A 169 -28.25 -27.41 -4.05
CA GLU A 169 -28.18 -26.83 -2.71
C GLU A 169 -27.13 -25.70 -2.65
N VAL A 170 -27.58 -24.47 -2.42
CA VAL A 170 -26.71 -23.29 -2.35
C VAL A 170 -26.50 -22.80 -0.93
N ASP A 171 -27.34 -23.22 0.03
CA ASP A 171 -27.32 -22.70 1.41
C ASP A 171 -26.08 -23.16 2.19
N SER A 172 -25.53 -24.31 1.85
CA SER A 172 -24.35 -24.88 2.49
C SER A 172 -23.01 -24.42 1.91
N ILE A 173 -23.04 -23.68 0.78
CA ILE A 173 -21.83 -23.25 0.06
C ILE A 173 -21.41 -21.87 0.56
N TRP A 174 -20.12 -21.75 0.89
CA TRP A 174 -19.50 -20.49 1.33
C TRP A 174 -18.49 -20.01 0.31
N ILE A 175 -18.63 -18.76 -0.11
CA ILE A 175 -17.80 -18.12 -1.14
C ILE A 175 -17.24 -16.78 -0.65
N GLN A 176 -16.29 -16.21 -1.39
CA GLN A 176 -15.90 -14.82 -1.17
C GLN A 176 -17.08 -13.90 -1.51
N PRO A 177 -17.35 -12.87 -0.69
CA PRO A 177 -18.43 -11.92 -0.97
C PRO A 177 -18.21 -11.20 -2.30
N LEU A 178 -19.30 -10.87 -2.98
CA LEU A 178 -19.31 -10.12 -4.24
C LEU A 178 -18.54 -10.81 -5.39
N LEU A 179 -18.34 -12.14 -5.31
CA LEU A 179 -17.56 -12.89 -6.30
C LEU A 179 -18.10 -12.74 -7.72
N PHE A 180 -19.42 -12.74 -7.89
CA PHE A 180 -20.06 -12.73 -9.19
C PHE A 180 -20.43 -11.36 -9.72
N ILE A 181 -20.47 -10.33 -8.87
CA ILE A 181 -20.93 -8.98 -9.28
C ILE A 181 -20.12 -8.37 -10.42
N PRO A 182 -18.76 -8.50 -10.47
CA PRO A 182 -18.00 -7.94 -11.59
C PRO A 182 -18.39 -8.52 -12.95
N PHE A 183 -18.73 -9.82 -12.99
CA PHE A 183 -19.17 -10.49 -14.21
C PHE A 183 -20.56 -10.05 -14.62
N VAL A 184 -21.46 -9.91 -13.63
CA VAL A 184 -22.84 -9.47 -13.86
C VAL A 184 -22.87 -8.01 -14.30
N GLU A 185 -22.12 -7.12 -13.65
CA GLU A 185 -22.00 -5.71 -14.07
C GLU A 185 -21.47 -5.60 -15.51
N ASN A 186 -20.45 -6.38 -15.84
CA ASN A 186 -19.90 -6.41 -17.19
C ASN A 186 -20.92 -6.90 -18.22
N ALA A 187 -21.66 -7.97 -17.90
CA ALA A 187 -22.73 -8.48 -18.78
C ALA A 187 -23.85 -7.45 -18.97
N VAL A 188 -24.30 -6.80 -17.88
CA VAL A 188 -25.32 -5.73 -17.92
C VAL A 188 -24.84 -4.54 -18.74
N LYS A 189 -23.57 -4.15 -18.65
CA LYS A 189 -22.99 -3.05 -19.40
C LYS A 189 -22.95 -3.33 -20.91
N HIS A 190 -22.52 -4.52 -21.31
CA HIS A 190 -22.32 -4.87 -22.70
C HIS A 190 -23.54 -5.49 -23.38
N SER A 191 -24.62 -5.79 -22.65
CA SER A 191 -25.87 -6.27 -23.26
C SER A 191 -26.56 -5.24 -24.18
N PHE A 192 -26.12 -3.98 -24.19
CA PHE A 192 -26.66 -2.89 -25.02
C PHE A 192 -25.76 -2.48 -26.19
N ASP A 193 -24.52 -2.96 -26.24
CA ASP A 193 -23.59 -2.62 -27.34
C ASP A 193 -23.80 -3.56 -28.58
N SER A 194 -24.83 -4.41 -28.55
CA SER A 194 -25.10 -5.44 -29.57
C SER A 194 -26.36 -5.19 -30.42
N GLU A 195 -26.96 -3.98 -30.41
CA GLU A 195 -28.03 -3.56 -31.31
C GLU A 195 -27.58 -2.53 -32.35
#